data_ba7fa3ce34dc160ce98f711e6a903f38
#
_entry.id   ba7fa3ce34dc160ce98f711e6a903f38
#
_cell.length_a   1.000
_cell.length_b   1.000
_cell.length_c   1.000
_cell.angle_alpha   90.00
_cell.angle_beta   90.00
_cell.angle_gamma   90.00
#
_symmetry.space_group_name_H-M   'P 1'
#
loop_
_entity.id
_entity.type
_entity.pdbx_description
1 polymer ?
#
loop_
_entity_poly.entity_id
_entity_poly.type
_entity_poly.pdbx_seq_one_letter_code
_entity_poly.pdbx_strand_id
1 'polypeptide(L)'
;MRRILLTFLIFLVSLKIFGQTELRQELENIIATKNATIGISIKNIETKDTLSINGTLNAPLMSIFKFHIALATLNLVDKGKLSLKQKIFIKKEELHENTWSPIRDEYPNGNMYLTLDQLLRYTVSHSDNNGCDILLKLIGGTETVQLFINKQGIKDFTIKLNEREMQTWESFYINSTTPLATTEILEIFYKGQVLKKKTTKYLYQIMVDCSRGITWMKAGLPEGTELAHRTGISDRNENNLRAAMNDVGIFKIPNGNHIILSVYLKNITEEREVTEKTIADIAKATWNYYTNK
;
A
#
# COMPACT_ATOMS: atom_id res chain seq x y z
N MET A 1 32.53 -9.92 -34.82
CA MET A 1 31.17 -9.66 -34.32
C MET A 1 30.88 -10.24 -32.92
N ARG A 2 31.13 -11.53 -32.62
CA ARG A 2 30.84 -12.12 -31.30
C ARG A 2 31.56 -11.45 -30.11
N ARG A 3 32.81 -11.02 -30.26
CA ARG A 3 33.60 -10.34 -29.19
C ARG A 3 33.07 -8.92 -28.87
N ILE A 4 32.61 -8.17 -29.88
CA ILE A 4 32.06 -6.81 -29.73
C ILE A 4 30.70 -6.89 -29.00
N LEU A 5 29.89 -7.88 -29.30
CA LEU A 5 28.60 -8.09 -28.60
C LEU A 5 28.80 -8.42 -27.13
N LEU A 6 29.82 -9.25 -26.79
CA LEU A 6 30.10 -9.61 -25.40
C LEU A 6 30.61 -8.42 -24.58
N THR A 7 31.46 -7.56 -25.18
CA THR A 7 31.99 -6.37 -24.53
C THR A 7 30.88 -5.32 -24.28
N PHE A 8 29.96 -5.18 -25.22
CA PHE A 8 28.81 -4.26 -25.07
C PHE A 8 27.83 -4.74 -23.99
N LEU A 9 27.62 -6.07 -23.90
CA LEU A 9 26.77 -6.67 -22.85
C LEU A 9 27.38 -6.51 -21.46
N ILE A 10 28.69 -6.71 -21.30
CA ILE A 10 29.41 -6.51 -20.03
C ILE A 10 29.37 -5.03 -19.60
N PHE A 11 29.49 -4.10 -20.54
CA PHE A 11 29.41 -2.67 -20.26
C PHE A 11 28.01 -2.24 -19.80
N LEU A 12 26.94 -2.75 -20.42
CA LEU A 12 25.54 -2.50 -20.02
C LEU A 12 25.22 -3.08 -18.64
N VAL A 13 25.77 -4.27 -18.30
CA VAL A 13 25.58 -4.89 -16.99
C VAL A 13 26.31 -4.09 -15.90
N SER A 14 27.54 -3.62 -16.17
CA SER A 14 28.29 -2.81 -15.21
C SER A 14 27.64 -1.45 -14.93
N LEU A 15 27.07 -0.79 -15.94
CA LEU A 15 26.33 0.47 -15.77
C LEU A 15 25.06 0.28 -14.91
N LYS A 16 24.35 -0.85 -15.07
CA LYS A 16 23.17 -1.16 -14.23
C LYS A 16 23.54 -1.38 -12.76
N ILE A 17 24.63 -2.15 -12.51
CA ILE A 17 25.10 -2.43 -11.15
C ILE A 17 25.55 -1.13 -10.47
N PHE A 18 26.27 -0.27 -11.18
CA PHE A 18 26.72 1.03 -10.66
C PHE A 18 25.53 1.94 -10.28
N GLY A 19 24.56 2.08 -11.17
CA GLY A 19 23.39 2.92 -10.89
C GLY A 19 22.52 2.41 -9.72
N GLN A 20 22.35 1.09 -9.56
CA GLN A 20 21.65 0.53 -8.39
C GLN A 20 22.41 0.81 -7.08
N THR A 21 23.75 0.84 -7.13
CA THR A 21 24.57 1.21 -5.98
C THR A 21 24.38 2.65 -5.57
N GLU A 22 24.24 3.58 -6.54
CA GLU A 22 23.97 4.99 -6.27
C GLU A 22 22.60 5.20 -5.63
N LEU A 23 21.53 4.61 -6.17
CA LEU A 23 20.19 4.70 -5.56
C LEU A 23 20.21 4.11 -4.15
N ARG A 24 20.85 2.95 -3.96
CA ARG A 24 20.97 2.32 -2.64
C ARG A 24 21.61 3.27 -1.63
N GLN A 25 22.74 3.86 -2.00
CA GLN A 25 23.46 4.79 -1.13
C GLN A 25 22.65 6.03 -0.80
N GLU A 26 21.94 6.59 -1.79
CA GLU A 26 21.04 7.74 -1.58
C GLU A 26 19.92 7.39 -0.59
N LEU A 27 19.27 6.23 -0.76
CA LEU A 27 18.22 5.77 0.16
C LEU A 27 18.78 5.49 1.56
N GLU A 28 19.95 4.84 1.67
CA GLU A 28 20.63 4.59 2.96
C GLU A 28 20.97 5.92 3.66
N ASN A 29 21.42 6.93 2.95
CA ASN A 29 21.69 8.27 3.50
C ASN A 29 20.38 8.95 3.99
N ILE A 30 19.27 8.83 3.25
CA ILE A 30 17.96 9.39 3.67
C ILE A 30 17.51 8.76 5.00
N ILE A 31 17.67 7.46 5.17
CA ILE A 31 17.15 6.74 6.33
C ILE A 31 18.11 6.71 7.53
N ALA A 32 19.43 6.87 7.31
CA ALA A 32 20.47 6.71 8.34
C ALA A 32 20.30 7.64 9.56
N THR A 33 19.70 8.82 9.36
CA THR A 33 19.51 9.83 10.42
C THR A 33 18.14 9.77 11.07
N LYS A 34 17.32 8.77 10.76
CA LYS A 34 15.93 8.71 11.22
C LYS A 34 15.78 7.80 12.44
N ASN A 35 15.07 8.30 13.44
CA ASN A 35 14.71 7.53 14.63
C ASN A 35 13.45 6.67 14.35
N ALA A 36 13.60 5.73 13.42
CA ALA A 36 12.59 4.78 13.01
C ALA A 36 13.27 3.55 12.40
N THR A 37 12.60 2.39 12.44
CA THR A 37 13.03 1.24 11.65
C THR A 37 12.35 1.31 10.30
N ILE A 38 13.13 1.41 9.21
CA ILE A 38 12.61 1.67 7.86
C ILE A 38 12.91 0.48 6.95
N GLY A 39 11.86 0.01 6.27
CA GLY A 39 11.95 -1.00 5.22
C GLY A 39 11.43 -0.45 3.90
N ILE A 40 12.18 -0.69 2.83
CA ILE A 40 11.90 -0.21 1.47
C ILE A 40 11.98 -1.39 0.50
N SER A 41 11.03 -1.46 -0.42
CA SER A 41 11.10 -2.34 -1.58
C SER A 41 10.63 -1.60 -2.83
N ILE A 42 11.44 -1.68 -3.88
CA ILE A 42 11.23 -1.01 -5.17
C ILE A 42 11.25 -2.06 -6.27
N LYS A 43 10.36 -1.94 -7.25
CA LYS A 43 10.37 -2.79 -8.43
C LYS A 43 9.89 -2.04 -9.66
N ASN A 44 10.67 -2.07 -10.74
CA ASN A 44 10.21 -1.71 -12.07
C ASN A 44 9.53 -2.95 -12.69
N ILE A 45 8.23 -2.83 -13.01
CA ILE A 45 7.41 -3.97 -13.45
C ILE A 45 7.87 -4.49 -14.81
N GLU A 46 8.23 -3.60 -15.72
CA GLU A 46 8.57 -3.92 -17.11
C GLU A 46 10.01 -4.47 -17.23
N THR A 47 10.96 -3.81 -16.60
CA THR A 47 12.39 -4.22 -16.66
C THR A 47 12.76 -5.28 -15.65
N LYS A 48 11.89 -5.53 -14.64
CA LYS A 48 12.11 -6.43 -13.49
C LYS A 48 13.30 -6.01 -12.60
N ASP A 49 13.75 -4.76 -12.74
CA ASP A 49 14.76 -4.19 -11.87
C ASP A 49 14.21 -4.03 -10.45
N THR A 50 14.97 -4.46 -9.44
CA THR A 50 14.53 -4.49 -8.03
C THR A 50 15.60 -3.98 -7.11
N LEU A 51 15.20 -3.22 -6.08
CA LEU A 51 16.06 -2.83 -4.97
C LEU A 51 15.28 -2.95 -3.66
N SER A 52 15.90 -3.44 -2.60
CA SER A 52 15.29 -3.40 -1.27
C SER A 52 16.32 -3.09 -0.18
N ILE A 53 15.87 -2.37 0.84
CA ILE A 53 16.59 -2.10 2.09
C ILE A 53 15.67 -2.58 3.22
N ASN A 54 16.14 -3.47 4.09
CA ASN A 54 15.31 -4.10 5.11
C ASN A 54 14.00 -4.67 4.53
N GLY A 55 14.06 -5.26 3.33
CA GLY A 55 12.87 -5.71 2.59
C GLY A 55 12.04 -6.79 3.30
N THR A 56 12.64 -7.52 4.25
CA THR A 56 11.98 -8.54 5.09
C THR A 56 11.55 -8.00 6.46
N LEU A 57 11.64 -6.68 6.68
CA LEU A 57 11.17 -6.05 7.91
C LEU A 57 9.69 -6.39 8.15
N ASN A 58 9.38 -7.12 9.22
CA ASN A 58 8.00 -7.32 9.63
C ASN A 58 7.46 -6.02 10.25
N ALA A 59 6.52 -5.39 9.56
CA ALA A 59 5.97 -4.08 9.92
C ALA A 59 4.44 -4.13 10.04
N PRO A 60 3.85 -3.32 10.96
CA PRO A 60 2.40 -3.20 11.06
C PRO A 60 1.79 -2.71 9.75
N LEU A 61 0.74 -3.37 9.29
CA LEU A 61 0.02 -3.00 8.06
C LEU A 61 -0.69 -1.65 8.20
N MET A 62 -1.30 -1.40 9.33
CA MET A 62 -2.28 -0.33 9.49
C MET A 62 -3.27 -0.33 8.31
N SER A 63 -3.77 0.80 7.87
CA SER A 63 -4.75 0.87 6.77
C SER A 63 -4.27 0.35 5.40
N ILE A 64 -3.03 -0.10 5.25
CA ILE A 64 -2.59 -0.81 4.04
C ILE A 64 -3.41 -2.09 3.81
N PHE A 65 -3.86 -2.77 4.88
CA PHE A 65 -4.65 -4.01 4.76
C PHE A 65 -5.99 -3.84 4.04
N LYS A 66 -6.52 -2.60 3.94
CA LYS A 66 -7.75 -2.30 3.19
C LYS A 66 -7.63 -2.59 1.69
N PHE A 67 -6.43 -2.49 1.12
CA PHE A 67 -6.15 -2.97 -0.23
C PHE A 67 -6.37 -4.49 -0.35
N HIS A 68 -5.89 -5.26 0.61
CA HIS A 68 -6.03 -6.73 0.62
C HIS A 68 -7.49 -7.16 0.81
N ILE A 69 -8.25 -6.42 1.64
CA ILE A 69 -9.70 -6.62 1.80
C ILE A 69 -10.44 -6.34 0.49
N ALA A 70 -10.07 -5.25 -0.19
CA ALA A 70 -10.66 -4.91 -1.49
C ALA A 70 -10.35 -5.97 -2.56
N LEU A 71 -9.12 -6.51 -2.60
CA LEU A 71 -8.76 -7.63 -3.47
C LEU A 71 -9.66 -8.85 -3.23
N ALA A 72 -9.82 -9.27 -1.98
CA ALA A 72 -10.66 -10.41 -1.61
C ALA A 72 -12.14 -10.15 -1.96
N THR A 73 -12.64 -8.95 -1.70
CA THR A 73 -14.00 -8.53 -2.04
C THR A 73 -14.24 -8.56 -3.55
N LEU A 74 -13.34 -7.99 -4.32
CA LEU A 74 -13.45 -7.93 -5.79
C LEU A 74 -13.28 -9.31 -6.44
N ASN A 75 -12.53 -10.22 -5.83
CA ASN A 75 -12.51 -11.62 -6.27
C ASN A 75 -13.88 -12.30 -6.13
N LEU A 76 -14.67 -11.94 -5.10
CA LEU A 76 -16.06 -12.42 -4.99
C LEU A 76 -16.98 -11.77 -6.04
N VAL A 77 -16.74 -10.51 -6.41
CA VAL A 77 -17.41 -9.86 -7.54
C VAL A 77 -17.07 -10.58 -8.85
N ASP A 78 -15.81 -10.90 -9.10
CA ASP A 78 -15.37 -11.62 -10.30
C ASP A 78 -15.95 -13.03 -10.43
N LYS A 79 -16.26 -13.66 -9.29
CA LYS A 79 -16.94 -14.96 -9.19
C LYS A 79 -18.47 -14.85 -9.28
N GLY A 80 -19.02 -13.65 -9.40
CA GLY A 80 -20.47 -13.41 -9.44
C GLY A 80 -21.19 -13.63 -8.12
N LYS A 81 -20.45 -13.75 -6.99
CA LYS A 81 -21.03 -13.89 -5.65
C LYS A 81 -21.46 -12.55 -5.06
N LEU A 82 -20.82 -11.46 -5.47
CA LEU A 82 -21.14 -10.09 -5.11
C LEU A 82 -21.29 -9.23 -6.38
N SER A 83 -21.94 -8.07 -6.24
CA SER A 83 -22.07 -7.08 -7.31
C SER A 83 -21.72 -5.69 -6.80
N LEU A 84 -20.96 -4.90 -7.56
CA LEU A 84 -20.67 -3.51 -7.22
C LEU A 84 -21.95 -2.66 -7.04
N LYS A 85 -23.05 -3.04 -7.70
CA LYS A 85 -24.34 -2.36 -7.62
C LYS A 85 -25.22 -2.83 -6.46
N GLN A 86 -24.85 -3.93 -5.75
CA GLN A 86 -25.66 -4.40 -4.63
C GLN A 86 -25.68 -3.37 -3.52
N LYS A 87 -26.85 -3.18 -2.93
CA LYS A 87 -27.05 -2.30 -1.79
C LYS A 87 -26.77 -3.07 -0.50
N ILE A 88 -26.01 -2.45 0.39
CA ILE A 88 -25.64 -2.97 1.69
C ILE A 88 -26.29 -2.05 2.72
N PHE A 89 -27.13 -2.61 3.59
CA PHE A 89 -27.74 -1.87 4.68
C PHE A 89 -26.71 -1.70 5.80
N ILE A 90 -26.47 -0.46 6.19
CA ILE A 90 -25.53 -0.08 7.23
C ILE A 90 -26.32 0.41 8.43
N LYS A 91 -26.24 -0.34 9.52
CA LYS A 91 -26.89 -0.01 10.76
C LYS A 91 -26.16 1.11 11.50
N LYS A 92 -26.87 1.86 12.33
CA LYS A 92 -26.25 2.89 13.19
C LYS A 92 -25.14 2.29 14.08
N GLU A 93 -25.35 1.09 14.62
CA GLU A 93 -24.41 0.42 15.52
C GLU A 93 -23.10 -0.02 14.82
N GLU A 94 -23.07 -0.05 13.49
CA GLU A 94 -21.88 -0.36 12.69
C GLU A 94 -21.01 0.87 12.43
N LEU A 95 -21.52 2.07 12.76
CA LEU A 95 -20.81 3.34 12.63
C LEU A 95 -20.20 3.75 13.99
N HIS A 96 -19.03 3.21 14.31
CA HIS A 96 -18.34 3.48 15.57
C HIS A 96 -17.85 4.92 15.66
N GLU A 97 -18.00 5.55 16.82
CA GLU A 97 -17.70 6.96 17.04
C GLU A 97 -16.21 7.25 17.14
N ASN A 98 -15.47 6.40 17.85
CA ASN A 98 -14.06 6.62 18.15
C ASN A 98 -13.12 6.04 17.09
N THR A 99 -13.38 6.36 15.80
CA THR A 99 -12.54 5.93 14.70
C THR A 99 -12.64 6.88 13.51
N TRP A 100 -11.66 6.84 12.61
CA TRP A 100 -11.71 7.59 11.36
C TRP A 100 -12.79 7.01 10.43
N SER A 101 -13.85 7.78 10.15
CA SER A 101 -14.92 7.30 9.26
C SER A 101 -15.65 8.44 8.56
N PRO A 102 -15.26 8.80 7.33
CA PRO A 102 -16.07 9.67 6.46
C PRO A 102 -17.51 9.21 6.25
N ILE A 103 -17.76 7.89 6.22
CA ILE A 103 -19.15 7.36 6.14
C ILE A 103 -19.97 7.84 7.33
N ARG A 104 -19.44 7.70 8.57
CA ARG A 104 -20.15 8.15 9.77
C ARG A 104 -20.36 9.67 9.74
N ASP A 105 -19.38 10.43 9.31
CA ASP A 105 -19.44 11.89 9.29
C ASP A 105 -20.46 12.40 8.27
N GLU A 106 -20.65 11.72 7.14
CA GLU A 106 -21.65 12.03 6.12
C GLU A 106 -23.04 11.48 6.49
N TYR A 107 -23.11 10.32 7.15
CA TYR A 107 -24.35 9.64 7.52
C TYR A 107 -24.43 9.37 9.04
N PRO A 108 -24.48 10.40 9.90
CA PRO A 108 -24.33 10.24 11.35
C PRO A 108 -25.47 9.42 12.00
N ASN A 109 -26.62 9.34 11.34
CA ASN A 109 -27.77 8.58 11.83
C ASN A 109 -27.75 7.09 11.43
N GLY A 110 -26.83 6.69 10.56
CA GLY A 110 -26.80 5.32 10.03
C GLY A 110 -28.12 4.90 9.39
N ASN A 111 -28.45 3.61 9.48
CA ASN A 111 -29.69 3.01 8.96
C ASN A 111 -29.97 3.37 7.50
N MET A 112 -28.93 3.35 6.67
CA MET A 112 -28.98 3.71 5.26
C MET A 112 -28.39 2.61 4.38
N TYR A 113 -28.52 2.78 3.08
CA TYR A 113 -27.93 1.89 2.09
C TYR A 113 -26.78 2.55 1.35
N LEU A 114 -25.65 1.88 1.27
CA LEU A 114 -24.58 2.16 0.30
C LEU A 114 -24.48 1.01 -0.69
N THR A 115 -24.09 1.32 -1.93
CA THR A 115 -23.67 0.27 -2.87
C THR A 115 -22.31 -0.27 -2.47
N LEU A 116 -21.98 -1.50 -2.90
CA LEU A 116 -20.63 -2.06 -2.68
C LEU A 116 -19.55 -1.18 -3.33
N ASP A 117 -19.84 -0.54 -4.48
CA ASP A 117 -18.96 0.46 -5.11
C ASP A 117 -18.66 1.62 -4.17
N GLN A 118 -19.68 2.24 -3.60
CA GLN A 118 -19.50 3.35 -2.64
C GLN A 118 -18.69 2.92 -1.42
N LEU A 119 -19.02 1.75 -0.85
CA LEU A 119 -18.34 1.21 0.32
C LEU A 119 -16.87 0.95 0.05
N LEU A 120 -16.51 0.38 -1.12
CA LEU A 120 -15.13 0.18 -1.54
C LEU A 120 -14.38 1.50 -1.72
N ARG A 121 -15.03 2.53 -2.30
CA ARG A 121 -14.42 3.86 -2.45
C ARG A 121 -14.14 4.52 -1.11
N TYR A 122 -15.10 4.53 -0.19
CA TYR A 122 -14.87 5.03 1.17
C TYR A 122 -13.70 4.30 1.85
N THR A 123 -13.68 2.98 1.76
CA THR A 123 -12.65 2.15 2.40
C THR A 123 -11.27 2.33 1.77
N VAL A 124 -11.17 2.31 0.43
CA VAL A 124 -9.88 2.36 -0.26
C VAL A 124 -9.42 3.79 -0.48
N SER A 125 -10.24 4.69 -1.03
CA SER A 125 -9.80 6.05 -1.37
C SER A 125 -9.75 6.97 -0.14
N HIS A 126 -10.67 6.82 0.82
CA HIS A 126 -10.76 7.71 1.99
C HIS A 126 -10.33 7.05 3.30
N SER A 127 -9.96 5.77 3.25
CA SER A 127 -9.47 5.02 4.42
C SER A 127 -10.50 4.83 5.54
N ASP A 128 -11.78 4.72 5.20
CA ASP A 128 -12.86 4.58 6.18
C ASP A 128 -12.73 3.28 6.99
N ASN A 129 -12.69 3.39 8.32
CA ASN A 129 -12.51 2.26 9.22
C ASN A 129 -13.83 1.47 9.41
N ASN A 130 -14.98 2.16 9.54
CA ASN A 130 -16.26 1.49 9.61
C ASN A 130 -16.58 0.75 8.30
N GLY A 131 -16.31 1.38 7.15
CA GLY A 131 -16.43 0.74 5.85
C GLY A 131 -15.55 -0.50 5.71
N CYS A 132 -14.35 -0.46 6.28
CA CYS A 132 -13.43 -1.61 6.33
C CYS A 132 -14.08 -2.80 7.08
N ASP A 133 -14.60 -2.56 8.28
CA ASP A 133 -15.18 -3.62 9.12
C ASP A 133 -16.49 -4.17 8.53
N ILE A 134 -17.28 -3.31 7.88
CA ILE A 134 -18.48 -3.73 7.15
C ILE A 134 -18.09 -4.63 5.94
N LEU A 135 -17.04 -4.28 5.20
CA LEU A 135 -16.53 -5.14 4.12
C LEU A 135 -16.03 -6.49 4.66
N LEU A 136 -15.23 -6.49 5.73
CA LEU A 136 -14.79 -7.73 6.37
C LEU A 136 -15.96 -8.61 6.78
N LYS A 137 -16.97 -8.04 7.45
CA LYS A 137 -18.20 -8.76 7.81
C LYS A 137 -18.91 -9.34 6.58
N LEU A 138 -19.01 -8.58 5.49
CA LEU A 138 -19.67 -8.98 4.25
C LEU A 138 -19.00 -10.20 3.60
N ILE A 139 -17.67 -10.28 3.65
CA ILE A 139 -16.89 -11.33 2.97
C ILE A 139 -16.52 -12.53 3.88
N GLY A 140 -16.90 -12.52 5.17
CA GLY A 140 -16.65 -13.61 6.10
C GLY A 140 -15.39 -13.43 6.98
N GLY A 141 -14.98 -12.19 7.24
CA GLY A 141 -13.96 -11.84 8.22
C GLY A 141 -12.51 -11.85 7.69
N THR A 142 -11.59 -11.60 8.62
CA THR A 142 -10.15 -11.52 8.34
C THR A 142 -9.56 -12.82 7.82
N GLU A 143 -10.07 -13.98 8.29
CA GLU A 143 -9.62 -15.30 7.82
C GLU A 143 -9.83 -15.48 6.31
N THR A 144 -10.94 -14.99 5.77
CA THR A 144 -11.20 -15.03 4.33
C THR A 144 -10.14 -14.27 3.55
N VAL A 145 -9.72 -13.11 4.05
CA VAL A 145 -8.66 -12.31 3.43
C VAL A 145 -7.31 -13.03 3.57
N GLN A 146 -6.99 -13.55 4.75
CA GLN A 146 -5.75 -14.30 4.99
C GLN A 146 -5.61 -15.49 4.03
N LEU A 147 -6.65 -16.32 3.92
CA LEU A 147 -6.66 -17.48 3.03
C LEU A 147 -6.57 -17.07 1.56
N PHE A 148 -7.23 -15.96 1.20
CA PHE A 148 -7.17 -15.43 -0.17
C PHE A 148 -5.74 -14.98 -0.54
N ILE A 149 -5.07 -14.23 0.33
CA ILE A 149 -3.70 -13.74 0.09
C ILE A 149 -2.70 -14.90 0.08
N ASN A 150 -2.84 -15.87 0.98
CA ASN A 150 -1.99 -17.07 0.98
C ASN A 150 -2.08 -17.86 -0.34
N LYS A 151 -3.28 -17.93 -0.96
CA LYS A 151 -3.48 -18.56 -2.27
C LYS A 151 -2.78 -17.84 -3.42
N GLN A 152 -2.44 -16.56 -3.24
CA GLN A 152 -1.63 -15.83 -4.21
C GLN A 152 -0.13 -16.11 -4.06
N GLY A 153 0.28 -16.93 -3.10
CA GLY A 153 1.68 -17.28 -2.84
C GLY A 153 2.38 -16.33 -1.85
N ILE A 154 1.70 -15.28 -1.38
CA ILE A 154 2.27 -14.31 -0.44
C ILE A 154 2.32 -14.93 0.95
N LYS A 155 3.53 -15.09 1.51
CA LYS A 155 3.75 -15.76 2.80
C LYS A 155 3.88 -14.79 3.98
N ASP A 156 4.56 -13.66 3.78
CA ASP A 156 4.85 -12.67 4.82
C ASP A 156 3.72 -11.64 4.92
N PHE A 157 2.52 -12.15 5.19
CA PHE A 157 1.31 -11.36 5.38
C PHE A 157 0.46 -12.00 6.47
N THR A 158 0.05 -11.19 7.44
CA THR A 158 -0.84 -11.60 8.53
C THR A 158 -1.95 -10.59 8.71
N ILE A 159 -3.20 -11.05 8.70
CA ILE A 159 -4.38 -10.29 9.07
C ILE A 159 -5.23 -11.14 10.02
N LYS A 160 -5.42 -10.66 11.26
CA LYS A 160 -6.20 -11.34 12.30
C LYS A 160 -7.26 -10.44 12.90
N LEU A 161 -7.02 -9.13 12.94
CA LEU A 161 -7.86 -8.13 13.58
C LEU A 161 -8.52 -7.22 12.53
N ASN A 162 -9.76 -6.82 12.80
CA ASN A 162 -10.43 -5.74 12.11
C ASN A 162 -10.07 -4.36 12.74
N GLU A 163 -10.59 -3.25 12.22
CA GLU A 163 -10.29 -1.90 12.73
C GLU A 163 -10.77 -1.70 14.18
N ARG A 164 -11.91 -2.28 14.54
CA ARG A 164 -12.47 -2.19 15.89
C ARG A 164 -11.65 -2.95 16.91
N GLU A 165 -10.99 -4.02 16.53
CA GLU A 165 -10.14 -4.84 17.40
C GLU A 165 -8.72 -4.26 17.56
N MET A 166 -8.29 -3.40 16.65
CA MET A 166 -6.98 -2.72 16.72
C MET A 166 -7.05 -1.42 17.56
N GLN A 167 -7.26 -1.56 18.88
CA GLN A 167 -7.44 -0.42 19.79
C GLN A 167 -6.29 -0.27 20.79
N THR A 168 -5.41 -1.24 20.94
CA THR A 168 -4.27 -1.21 21.85
C THR A 168 -2.95 -1.13 21.10
N TRP A 169 -1.91 -0.65 21.78
CA TRP A 169 -0.57 -0.56 21.20
C TRP A 169 -0.09 -1.91 20.63
N GLU A 170 -0.26 -2.99 21.38
CA GLU A 170 0.14 -4.35 21.00
C GLU A 170 -0.64 -4.84 19.78
N SER A 171 -1.93 -4.49 19.69
CA SER A 171 -2.81 -4.91 18.59
C SER A 171 -2.39 -4.32 17.25
N PHE A 172 -1.72 -3.15 17.23
CA PHE A 172 -1.20 -2.56 15.99
C PHE A 172 -0.16 -3.45 15.28
N TYR A 173 0.57 -4.30 16.01
CA TYR A 173 1.61 -5.17 15.46
C TYR A 173 1.10 -6.54 15.01
N ILE A 174 -0.17 -6.88 15.27
CA ILE A 174 -0.75 -8.19 14.94
C ILE A 174 -0.97 -8.33 13.44
N ASN A 175 -1.59 -7.32 12.82
CA ASN A 175 -1.73 -7.27 11.36
C ASN A 175 -0.41 -6.75 10.77
N SER A 176 0.32 -7.61 10.08
CA SER A 176 1.69 -7.29 9.65
C SER A 176 2.02 -7.86 8.27
N THR A 177 3.03 -7.26 7.66
CA THR A 177 3.60 -7.70 6.37
C THR A 177 5.05 -7.25 6.23
N THR A 178 5.68 -7.56 5.09
CA THR A 178 6.99 -7.05 4.73
C THR A 178 6.92 -6.16 3.48
N PRO A 179 7.88 -5.23 3.28
CA PRO A 179 7.99 -4.45 2.04
C PRO A 179 8.04 -5.33 0.79
N LEU A 180 8.78 -6.43 0.83
CA LEU A 180 8.88 -7.37 -0.30
C LEU A 180 7.52 -8.04 -0.61
N ALA A 181 6.83 -8.56 0.41
CA ALA A 181 5.52 -9.19 0.24
C ALA A 181 4.48 -8.21 -0.33
N THR A 182 4.53 -6.95 0.11
CA THR A 182 3.66 -5.89 -0.43
C THR A 182 3.99 -5.57 -1.89
N THR A 183 5.27 -5.49 -2.24
CA THR A 183 5.69 -5.28 -3.63
C THR A 183 5.26 -6.44 -4.52
N GLU A 184 5.34 -7.68 -4.03
CA GLU A 184 4.90 -8.88 -4.74
C GLU A 184 3.39 -8.88 -5.02
N ILE A 185 2.55 -8.62 -4.00
CA ILE A 185 1.09 -8.59 -4.19
C ILE A 185 0.66 -7.44 -5.10
N LEU A 186 1.31 -6.26 -5.03
CA LEU A 186 1.05 -5.14 -5.94
C LEU A 186 1.42 -5.49 -7.39
N GLU A 187 2.54 -6.22 -7.60
CA GLU A 187 2.95 -6.66 -8.94
C GLU A 187 1.94 -7.61 -9.57
N ILE A 188 1.57 -8.69 -8.87
CA ILE A 188 0.63 -9.69 -9.42
C ILE A 188 -0.78 -9.08 -9.60
N PHE A 189 -1.18 -8.14 -8.73
CA PHE A 189 -2.39 -7.35 -8.90
C PHE A 189 -2.33 -6.51 -10.18
N TYR A 190 -1.29 -5.70 -10.36
CA TYR A 190 -1.13 -4.83 -11.52
C TYR A 190 -1.12 -5.63 -12.83
N LYS A 191 -0.47 -6.79 -12.84
CA LYS A 191 -0.44 -7.72 -13.99
C LYS A 191 -1.77 -8.43 -14.27
N GLY A 192 -2.82 -8.18 -13.48
CA GLY A 192 -4.13 -8.82 -13.64
C GLY A 192 -4.15 -10.31 -13.33
N GLN A 193 -3.23 -10.79 -12.50
CA GLN A 193 -3.13 -12.22 -12.11
C GLN A 193 -4.05 -12.57 -10.94
N VAL A 194 -4.58 -11.57 -10.23
CA VAL A 194 -5.41 -11.75 -9.02
C VAL A 194 -6.89 -11.53 -9.31
N LEU A 195 -7.20 -10.56 -10.17
CA LEU A 195 -8.55 -10.14 -10.52
C LEU A 195 -8.76 -10.14 -12.05
N LYS A 196 -10.02 -10.13 -12.51
CA LYS A 196 -10.33 -9.89 -13.90
C LYS A 196 -9.96 -8.46 -14.32
N LYS A 197 -9.68 -8.24 -15.61
CA LYS A 197 -9.26 -6.94 -16.16
C LYS A 197 -10.12 -5.76 -15.70
N LYS A 198 -11.45 -5.93 -15.62
CA LYS A 198 -12.39 -4.87 -15.23
C LYS A 198 -12.23 -4.49 -13.75
N THR A 199 -12.14 -5.45 -12.86
CA THR A 199 -12.00 -5.26 -11.41
C THR A 199 -10.59 -4.85 -11.02
N THR A 200 -9.55 -5.30 -11.75
CA THR A 200 -8.18 -4.77 -11.63
C THR A 200 -8.15 -3.28 -11.94
N LYS A 201 -8.70 -2.86 -13.10
CA LYS A 201 -8.78 -1.44 -13.48
C LYS A 201 -9.58 -0.62 -12.46
N TYR A 202 -10.67 -1.17 -11.96
CA TYR A 202 -11.51 -0.52 -10.96
C TYR A 202 -10.72 -0.27 -9.66
N LEU A 203 -10.06 -1.31 -9.09
CA LEU A 203 -9.28 -1.16 -7.86
C LEU A 203 -8.10 -0.20 -8.05
N TYR A 204 -7.41 -0.30 -9.17
CA TYR A 204 -6.33 0.63 -9.50
C TYR A 204 -6.83 2.08 -9.49
N GLN A 205 -7.99 2.36 -10.11
CA GLN A 205 -8.55 3.71 -10.15
C GLN A 205 -8.91 4.23 -8.76
N ILE A 206 -9.56 3.44 -7.91
CA ILE A 206 -9.89 3.90 -6.55
C ILE A 206 -8.67 4.03 -5.62
N MET A 207 -7.52 3.43 -5.99
CA MET A 207 -6.23 3.70 -5.37
C MET A 207 -5.60 5.00 -5.90
N VAL A 208 -5.79 5.34 -7.19
CA VAL A 208 -5.40 6.65 -7.75
C VAL A 208 -6.20 7.77 -7.10
N ASP A 209 -7.49 7.54 -6.81
CA ASP A 209 -8.39 8.48 -6.14
C ASP A 209 -8.09 8.61 -4.61
N CYS A 210 -6.98 8.05 -4.11
CA CYS A 210 -6.62 8.11 -2.70
C CYS A 210 -6.44 9.56 -2.23
N SER A 211 -7.25 9.96 -1.25
CA SER A 211 -7.23 11.31 -0.67
C SER A 211 -6.27 11.45 0.52
N ARG A 212 -5.61 10.36 0.93
CA ARG A 212 -4.71 10.32 2.09
C ARG A 212 -3.25 10.41 1.66
N GLY A 213 -2.40 10.96 2.53
CA GLY A 213 -0.95 10.97 2.31
C GLY A 213 -0.49 11.86 1.14
N ILE A 214 -1.18 12.99 0.91
CA ILE A 214 -0.82 13.94 -0.16
C ILE A 214 0.58 14.55 0.04
N THR A 215 1.05 14.62 1.29
CA THR A 215 2.38 15.08 1.71
C THR A 215 3.44 13.97 1.78
N TRP A 216 3.05 12.71 1.50
CA TRP A 216 3.91 11.54 1.61
C TRP A 216 4.53 11.17 0.26
N MET A 217 4.37 9.93 -0.21
CA MET A 217 4.90 9.48 -1.50
C MET A 217 4.53 10.44 -2.64
N LYS A 218 3.28 10.91 -2.67
CA LYS A 218 2.77 11.82 -3.70
C LYS A 218 3.57 13.13 -3.78
N ALA A 219 3.98 13.70 -2.65
CA ALA A 219 4.76 14.93 -2.61
C ALA A 219 6.21 14.76 -3.11
N GLY A 220 6.72 13.53 -3.15
CA GLY A 220 8.05 13.21 -3.72
C GLY A 220 8.04 13.03 -5.24
N LEU A 221 6.87 12.96 -5.84
CA LEU A 221 6.69 12.77 -7.28
C LEU A 221 6.33 14.09 -7.96
N PRO A 222 6.70 14.31 -9.25
CA PRO A 222 6.26 15.48 -9.99
C PRO A 222 4.74 15.62 -10.01
N GLU A 223 4.27 16.87 -10.06
CA GLU A 223 2.85 17.17 -10.20
C GLU A 223 2.25 16.50 -11.43
N GLY A 224 1.02 15.96 -11.28
CA GLY A 224 0.33 15.22 -12.34
C GLY A 224 0.77 13.77 -12.51
N THR A 225 1.76 13.29 -11.73
CA THR A 225 2.12 11.86 -11.77
C THR A 225 0.95 10.99 -11.33
N GLU A 226 0.59 10.01 -12.16
CA GLU A 226 -0.39 9.00 -11.79
C GLU A 226 0.20 8.10 -10.71
N LEU A 227 -0.43 8.09 -9.54
CA LEU A 227 -0.05 7.30 -8.38
C LEU A 227 -1.26 6.55 -7.82
N ALA A 228 -1.26 5.23 -7.96
CA ALA A 228 -2.22 4.34 -7.29
C ALA A 228 -1.59 3.88 -5.97
N HIS A 229 -2.06 4.40 -4.81
CA HIS A 229 -1.41 4.11 -3.53
C HIS A 229 -2.37 3.89 -2.36
N ARG A 230 -1.82 3.37 -1.27
CA ARG A 230 -2.46 3.21 0.03
C ARG A 230 -1.51 3.62 1.14
N THR A 231 -2.05 4.38 2.10
CA THR A 231 -1.33 4.79 3.30
C THR A 231 -1.82 4.04 4.53
N GLY A 232 -0.97 3.95 5.54
CA GLY A 232 -1.30 3.39 6.84
C GLY A 232 -0.57 4.15 7.94
N ILE A 233 -1.28 4.51 9.02
CA ILE A 233 -0.71 5.25 10.14
C ILE A 233 -1.38 4.80 11.45
N SER A 234 -0.60 4.65 12.53
CA SER A 234 -1.11 4.48 13.88
C SER A 234 -1.15 5.80 14.64
N ASP A 235 -1.86 5.83 15.73
CA ASP A 235 -1.68 6.87 16.74
C ASP A 235 -0.34 6.72 17.47
N ARG A 236 0.01 7.69 18.30
CA ARG A 236 1.16 7.63 19.21
C ARG A 236 0.71 7.05 20.55
N ASN A 237 1.61 6.34 21.23
CA ASN A 237 1.38 5.92 22.59
C ASN A 237 1.79 7.03 23.59
N GLU A 238 1.65 6.75 24.88
CA GLU A 238 2.02 7.64 25.97
C GLU A 238 3.51 8.08 25.99
N ASN A 239 4.38 7.26 25.40
CA ASN A 239 5.81 7.54 25.24
C ASN A 239 6.13 8.30 23.94
N ASN A 240 5.12 8.89 23.30
CA ASN A 240 5.23 9.60 22.02
C ASN A 240 5.77 8.72 20.86
N LEU A 241 5.68 7.40 20.98
CA LEU A 241 6.12 6.44 19.96
C LEU A 241 4.95 6.12 19.03
N ARG A 242 5.17 6.17 17.71
CA ARG A 242 4.23 5.74 16.68
C ARG A 242 4.59 4.34 16.21
N ALA A 243 3.62 3.43 16.19
CA ALA A 243 3.84 2.05 15.78
C ALA A 243 4.19 1.95 14.29
N ALA A 244 3.49 2.68 13.43
CA ALA A 244 3.75 2.66 12.00
C ALA A 244 3.27 3.91 11.26
N MET A 245 3.97 4.20 10.15
CA MET A 245 3.57 5.15 9.11
C MET A 245 4.09 4.65 7.77
N ASN A 246 3.18 4.22 6.89
CA ASN A 246 3.50 3.46 5.69
C ASN A 246 2.85 4.08 4.46
N ASP A 247 3.53 4.01 3.32
CA ASP A 247 2.94 4.34 2.02
C ASP A 247 3.42 3.33 0.97
N VAL A 248 2.48 2.74 0.25
CA VAL A 248 2.77 1.72 -0.76
C VAL A 248 1.96 2.00 -2.02
N GLY A 249 2.58 1.87 -3.18
CA GLY A 249 1.87 2.20 -4.41
C GLY A 249 2.61 1.87 -5.69
N ILE A 250 1.94 2.21 -6.78
CA ILE A 250 2.39 2.05 -8.16
C ILE A 250 2.30 3.41 -8.83
N PHE A 251 3.39 3.91 -9.38
CA PHE A 251 3.38 5.14 -10.17
C PHE A 251 3.97 4.92 -11.56
N LYS A 252 3.48 5.71 -12.52
CA LYS A 252 3.94 5.66 -13.89
C LYS A 252 5.01 6.72 -14.14
N ILE A 253 6.10 6.34 -14.80
CA ILE A 253 7.17 7.25 -15.22
C ILE A 253 7.06 7.62 -16.71
N PRO A 254 7.73 8.69 -17.19
CA PRO A 254 7.54 9.23 -18.54
C PRO A 254 7.79 8.25 -19.70
N ASN A 255 8.69 7.29 -19.54
CA ASN A 255 8.97 6.27 -20.55
C ASN A 255 7.89 5.17 -20.65
N GLY A 256 6.82 5.29 -19.85
CA GLY A 256 5.69 4.35 -19.82
C GLY A 256 5.82 3.21 -18.82
N ASN A 257 6.96 3.03 -18.17
CA ASN A 257 7.17 2.00 -17.16
C ASN A 257 6.43 2.33 -15.85
N HIS A 258 6.14 1.29 -15.07
CA HIS A 258 5.48 1.40 -13.78
C HIS A 258 6.43 0.95 -12.66
N ILE A 259 6.55 1.79 -11.65
CA ILE A 259 7.38 1.53 -10.48
C ILE A 259 6.47 1.21 -9.30
N ILE A 260 6.70 0.07 -8.67
CA ILE A 260 6.15 -0.25 -7.36
C ILE A 260 7.12 0.26 -6.32
N LEU A 261 6.61 0.99 -5.33
CA LEU A 261 7.35 1.44 -4.17
C LEU A 261 6.56 1.10 -2.91
N SER A 262 7.19 0.36 -2.00
CA SER A 262 6.63 -0.01 -0.69
C SER A 262 7.56 0.53 0.40
N VAL A 263 7.07 1.50 1.17
CA VAL A 263 7.81 2.15 2.27
C VAL A 263 7.08 1.89 3.58
N TYR A 264 7.77 1.26 4.51
CA TYR A 264 7.28 0.95 5.84
C TYR A 264 8.20 1.55 6.90
N LEU A 265 7.63 2.36 7.77
CA LEU A 265 8.32 2.88 8.95
C LEU A 265 7.63 2.35 10.20
N LYS A 266 8.40 1.82 11.16
CA LYS A 266 7.88 1.37 12.44
C LYS A 266 8.71 1.88 13.60
N ASN A 267 8.10 1.94 14.80
CA ASN A 267 8.73 2.42 16.04
C ASN A 267 9.31 3.83 15.87
N ILE A 268 8.46 4.77 15.45
CA ILE A 268 8.84 6.11 15.01
C ILE A 268 8.74 7.07 16.18
N THR A 269 9.85 7.74 16.52
CA THR A 269 9.89 8.85 17.49
C THR A 269 9.96 10.22 16.83
N GLU A 270 10.25 10.24 15.50
CA GLU A 270 10.30 11.47 14.71
C GLU A 270 8.94 12.18 14.66
N GLU A 271 8.98 13.51 14.53
CA GLU A 271 7.77 14.28 14.25
C GLU A 271 7.13 13.84 12.93
N ARG A 272 5.84 14.11 12.84
CA ARG A 272 5.03 13.65 11.71
C ARG A 272 5.55 14.18 10.38
N GLU A 273 5.85 15.47 10.32
CA GLU A 273 6.35 16.19 9.15
C GLU A 273 7.70 15.62 8.66
N VAL A 274 8.59 15.27 9.60
CA VAL A 274 9.88 14.62 9.29
C VAL A 274 9.65 13.25 8.67
N THR A 275 8.70 12.49 9.21
CA THR A 275 8.35 11.15 8.71
C THR A 275 7.71 11.23 7.31
N GLU A 276 6.76 12.17 7.11
CA GLU A 276 6.13 12.44 5.81
C GLU A 276 7.18 12.82 4.76
N LYS A 277 8.07 13.74 5.11
CA LYS A 277 9.19 14.14 4.24
C LYS A 277 10.12 12.98 3.92
N THR A 278 10.39 12.09 4.85
CA THR A 278 11.23 10.91 4.62
C THR A 278 10.63 10.01 3.54
N ILE A 279 9.31 9.76 3.59
CA ILE A 279 8.60 8.99 2.55
C ILE A 279 8.66 9.72 1.20
N ALA A 280 8.46 11.04 1.20
CA ALA A 280 8.56 11.86 -0.01
C ALA A 280 9.97 11.84 -0.62
N ASP A 281 11.02 11.97 0.19
CA ASP A 281 12.41 11.95 -0.25
C ASP A 281 12.78 10.58 -0.87
N ILE A 282 12.32 9.46 -0.27
CA ILE A 282 12.47 8.10 -0.82
C ILE A 282 11.78 7.99 -2.19
N ALA A 283 10.56 8.52 -2.31
CA ALA A 283 9.83 8.51 -3.58
C ALA A 283 10.54 9.36 -4.65
N LYS A 284 11.05 10.53 -4.28
CA LYS A 284 11.81 11.43 -5.16
C LYS A 284 13.12 10.78 -5.65
N ALA A 285 13.89 10.17 -4.75
CA ALA A 285 15.11 9.44 -5.11
C ALA A 285 14.80 8.30 -6.10
N THR A 286 13.73 7.54 -5.81
CA THR A 286 13.27 6.47 -6.70
C THR A 286 12.86 7.00 -8.08
N TRP A 287 12.08 8.09 -8.13
CA TRP A 287 11.69 8.73 -9.39
C TRP A 287 12.92 9.16 -10.19
N ASN A 288 13.83 9.93 -9.59
CA ASN A 288 15.02 10.45 -10.26
C ASN A 288 15.86 9.33 -10.87
N TYR A 289 16.06 8.25 -10.13
CA TYR A 289 16.82 7.10 -10.62
C TYR A 289 16.21 6.46 -11.87
N TYR A 290 14.90 6.26 -11.91
CA TYR A 290 14.24 5.59 -13.04
C TYR A 290 13.93 6.51 -14.22
N THR A 291 14.01 7.84 -14.05
CA THR A 291 13.76 8.81 -15.12
C THR A 291 15.04 9.38 -15.74
N ASN A 292 16.17 9.30 -15.04
CA ASN A 292 17.48 9.79 -15.54
C ASN A 292 18.31 8.67 -16.24
N LYS A 293 17.67 7.53 -16.52
CA LYS A 293 18.30 6.38 -17.22
C LYS A 293 17.96 6.34 -18.71
#